data_e78a54a86e8568643cbb873591acb80b
#
_entry.id   e78a54a86e8568643cbb873591acb80b
#
_cell.length_a   1.000
_cell.length_b   1.000
_cell.length_c   1.000
_cell.angle_alpha   90.00
_cell.angle_beta   90.00
_cell.angle_gamma   90.00
#
_symmetry.space_group_name_H-M   'P 1'
#
loop_
_entity.id
_entity.type
_entity.pdbx_description
1 polymer ?
#
loop_
_entity_poly.entity_id
_entity_poly.type
_entity_poly.pdbx_seq_one_letter_code
_entity_poly.pdbx_strand_id
1 'polypeptide(L)'
;MKQFFRALVRRILYGAGTETFWRHREKAKTAKTALFRAFHRYRGAKICYANGASIPDTAQIDGCLTLPHGLSGVFISKGAVIGRNCTVFQQVTIGSN
;
A
#
# COMPACT_ATOMS: atom_id res chain seq x y z
N MET A 1 21.91 -7.12 14.20
CA MET A 1 21.60 -8.52 13.87
C MET A 1 20.16 -8.87 14.16
N LYS A 2 19.68 -8.64 15.38
CA LYS A 2 18.28 -8.94 15.71
C LYS A 2 17.28 -8.15 14.87
N GLN A 3 17.56 -6.88 14.60
CA GLN A 3 16.68 -6.05 13.78
C GLN A 3 16.65 -6.50 12.32
N PHE A 4 17.81 -6.87 11.79
CA PHE A 4 17.89 -7.41 10.42
C PHE A 4 17.11 -8.71 10.30
N PHE A 5 17.26 -9.60 11.27
CA PHE A 5 16.57 -10.89 11.27
C PHE A 5 15.05 -10.70 11.38
N ARG A 6 14.61 -9.79 12.25
CA ARG A 6 13.19 -9.48 12.39
C ARG A 6 12.60 -8.91 11.11
N ALA A 7 13.34 -8.02 10.45
CA ALA A 7 12.90 -7.44 9.19
C ALA A 7 12.78 -8.50 8.11
N LEU A 8 13.75 -9.43 8.05
CA LEU A 8 13.74 -10.53 7.09
C LEU A 8 12.56 -11.46 7.33
N VAL A 9 12.32 -11.85 8.58
CA VAL A 9 11.21 -12.73 8.94
C VAL A 9 9.88 -12.06 8.60
N ARG A 10 9.74 -10.79 8.94
CA ARG A 10 8.53 -10.01 8.64
C ARG A 10 8.28 -9.96 7.13
N ARG A 11 9.33 -9.77 6.36
CA ARG A 11 9.24 -9.72 4.90
C ARG A 11 8.81 -11.06 4.31
N ILE A 12 9.29 -12.16 4.89
CA ILE A 12 8.91 -13.50 4.46
C ILE A 12 7.45 -13.78 4.82
N LEU A 13 7.02 -13.42 6.02
CA LEU A 13 5.67 -13.73 6.51
C LEU A 13 4.60 -12.81 5.90
N TYR A 14 4.90 -11.53 5.75
CA TYR A 14 3.91 -10.53 5.35
C TYR A 14 4.18 -9.90 3.99
N GLY A 15 5.21 -10.41 3.29
CA GLY A 15 5.60 -9.85 2.01
C GLY A 15 6.39 -8.57 2.15
N ALA A 16 6.42 -7.76 1.10
CA ALA A 16 7.14 -6.49 1.12
C ALA A 16 6.41 -5.48 2.00
N GLY A 17 7.16 -4.53 2.53
CA GLY A 17 6.63 -3.55 3.45
C GLY A 17 5.87 -2.41 2.79
N THR A 18 5.42 -1.48 3.63
CA THR A 18 4.63 -0.33 3.23
C THR A 18 5.33 0.53 2.19
N GLU A 19 6.64 0.77 2.37
CA GLU A 19 7.40 1.57 1.40
C GLU A 19 7.43 0.93 0.03
N THR A 20 7.55 -0.38 -0.03
CA THR A 20 7.55 -1.12 -1.30
C THR A 20 6.18 -1.01 -1.97
N PHE A 21 5.10 -1.05 -1.19
CA PHE A 21 3.76 -0.83 -1.72
C PHE A 21 3.65 0.53 -2.41
N TRP A 22 4.07 1.61 -1.73
CA TRP A 22 3.99 2.95 -2.29
C TRP A 22 4.85 3.11 -3.53
N ARG A 23 6.01 2.46 -3.54
CA ARG A 23 6.89 2.46 -4.71
C ARG A 23 6.22 1.84 -5.92
N HIS A 24 5.58 0.68 -5.75
CA HIS A 24 4.88 0.03 -6.86
C HIS A 24 3.67 0.85 -7.31
N ARG A 25 2.95 1.44 -6.37
CA ARG A 25 1.82 2.31 -6.71
C ARG A 25 2.27 3.50 -7.55
N GLU A 26 3.37 4.13 -7.17
CA GLU A 26 3.90 5.26 -7.91
C GLU A 26 4.41 4.85 -9.28
N LYS A 27 5.10 3.73 -9.36
CA LYS A 27 5.58 3.21 -10.64
C LYS A 27 4.44 2.84 -11.57
N ALA A 28 3.33 2.33 -11.03
CA ALA A 28 2.16 2.04 -11.84
C ALA A 28 1.57 3.32 -12.45
N LYS A 29 1.53 4.40 -11.67
CA LYS A 29 1.00 5.68 -12.16
C LYS A 29 1.86 6.28 -13.27
N THR A 30 3.18 6.11 -13.19
CA THR A 30 4.11 6.71 -14.14
C THR A 30 4.54 5.75 -15.25
N ALA A 31 3.99 4.53 -15.26
CA ALA A 31 4.36 3.53 -16.26
C ALA A 31 3.96 3.95 -17.66
N LYS A 32 4.89 3.82 -18.61
CA LYS A 32 4.65 4.20 -19.99
C LYS A 32 3.92 3.12 -20.78
N THR A 33 3.94 1.89 -20.32
CA THR A 33 3.29 0.78 -21.01
C THR A 33 2.25 0.13 -20.11
N ALA A 34 1.23 -0.46 -20.76
CA ALA A 34 0.18 -1.18 -20.02
C ALA A 34 0.73 -2.38 -19.28
N LEU A 35 1.75 -3.02 -19.85
CA LEU A 35 2.37 -4.21 -19.23
C LEU A 35 3.06 -3.85 -17.93
N PHE A 36 3.87 -2.79 -17.92
CA PHE A 36 4.54 -2.34 -16.69
C PHE A 36 3.53 -1.88 -15.64
N ARG A 37 2.48 -1.19 -16.10
CA ARG A 37 1.41 -0.76 -15.18
C ARG A 37 0.76 -1.96 -14.51
N ALA A 38 0.40 -2.97 -15.28
CA ALA A 38 -0.23 -4.18 -14.77
C ALA A 38 0.70 -4.90 -13.79
N PHE A 39 1.99 -4.96 -14.09
CA PHE A 39 2.98 -5.60 -13.23
C PHE A 39 3.05 -4.92 -11.87
N HIS A 40 3.16 -3.58 -11.86
CA HIS A 40 3.29 -2.86 -10.59
C HIS A 40 1.99 -2.85 -9.80
N ARG A 41 0.84 -2.83 -10.48
CA ARG A 41 -0.46 -2.98 -9.83
C ARG A 41 -0.57 -4.35 -9.15
N TYR A 42 -0.16 -5.38 -9.84
CA TYR A 42 -0.19 -6.74 -9.30
C TYR A 42 0.69 -6.84 -8.05
N ARG A 43 1.90 -6.29 -8.12
CA ARG A 43 2.81 -6.33 -6.98
C ARG A 43 2.25 -5.56 -5.79
N GLY A 44 1.70 -4.38 -6.04
CA GLY A 44 1.06 -3.60 -4.98
C GLY A 44 -0.14 -4.32 -4.36
N ALA A 45 -0.99 -4.91 -5.19
CA ALA A 45 -2.15 -5.66 -4.72
C ALA A 45 -1.74 -6.87 -3.89
N LYS A 46 -0.66 -7.54 -4.27
CA LYS A 46 -0.16 -8.69 -3.53
C LYS A 46 0.32 -8.29 -2.14
N ILE A 47 0.99 -7.14 -2.03
CA ILE A 47 1.42 -6.62 -0.73
C ILE A 47 0.22 -6.30 0.14
N CYS A 48 -0.80 -5.65 -0.41
CA CYS A 48 -2.03 -5.37 0.31
C CYS A 48 -2.71 -6.65 0.78
N TYR A 49 -2.82 -7.63 -0.10
CA TYR A 49 -3.45 -8.90 0.24
C TYR A 49 -2.72 -9.58 1.40
N ALA A 50 -1.40 -9.58 1.38
CA ALA A 50 -0.59 -10.18 2.43
C ALA A 50 -0.82 -9.50 3.80
N ASN A 51 -1.23 -8.24 3.80
CA ASN A 51 -1.48 -7.47 5.02
C ASN A 51 -2.96 -7.34 5.35
N GLY A 52 -3.84 -8.03 4.62
CA GLY A 52 -5.27 -7.91 4.83
C GLY A 52 -5.78 -6.51 4.55
N ALA A 53 -5.19 -5.83 3.58
CA ALA A 53 -5.49 -4.44 3.26
C ALA A 53 -6.01 -4.31 1.83
N SER A 54 -6.60 -3.15 1.53
CA SER A 54 -7.04 -2.82 0.17
C SER A 54 -6.88 -1.32 -0.05
N ILE A 55 -6.01 -0.95 -0.99
CA ILE A 55 -5.81 0.44 -1.40
C ILE A 55 -5.89 0.46 -2.93
N PRO A 56 -7.08 0.71 -3.50
CA PRO A 56 -7.25 0.66 -4.95
C PRO A 56 -6.59 1.85 -5.64
N ASP A 57 -6.20 1.64 -6.89
CA ASP A 57 -5.58 2.69 -7.70
C ASP A 57 -6.51 3.87 -7.93
N THR A 58 -7.81 3.62 -7.90
CA THR A 58 -8.82 4.65 -8.15
C THR A 58 -9.03 5.58 -6.97
N ALA A 59 -8.53 5.22 -5.78
CA ALA A 59 -8.54 6.15 -4.67
C ALA A 59 -7.57 7.30 -4.95
N GLN A 60 -7.98 8.52 -4.64
CA GLN A 60 -7.15 9.71 -4.84
C GLN A 60 -6.43 10.01 -3.53
N ILE A 61 -5.14 9.75 -3.51
CA ILE A 61 -4.31 9.98 -2.33
C ILE A 61 -3.21 10.95 -2.70
N ASP A 62 -3.20 12.10 -2.06
CA ASP A 62 -2.20 13.12 -2.30
C ASP A 62 -0.94 12.78 -1.53
N GLY A 63 0.05 12.25 -2.23
CA GLY A 63 1.29 11.75 -1.63
C GLY A 63 1.11 10.35 -1.08
N CYS A 64 1.79 10.06 0.00
CA CYS A 64 1.71 8.78 0.69
C CYS A 64 1.02 8.97 2.04
N LEU A 65 0.27 7.95 2.46
CA LEU A 65 -0.28 7.94 3.81
C LEU A 65 0.81 7.61 4.81
N THR A 66 0.75 8.24 5.96
CA THR A 66 1.57 7.83 7.09
C THR A 66 0.86 6.69 7.80
N LEU A 67 1.50 5.53 7.83
CA LEU A 67 0.94 4.31 8.38
C LEU A 67 1.82 3.81 9.52
N PRO A 68 1.61 4.32 10.75
CA PRO A 68 2.50 3.99 11.88
C PRO A 68 2.55 2.49 12.19
N HIS A 69 1.46 1.77 11.92
CA HIS A 69 1.38 0.33 12.14
C HIS A 69 1.32 -0.46 10.83
N GLY A 70 1.77 0.15 9.73
CA GLY A 70 1.79 -0.50 8.43
C GLY A 70 0.42 -0.62 7.80
N LEU A 71 0.29 -1.55 6.86
CA LEU A 71 -0.92 -1.72 6.07
C LEU A 71 -1.98 -2.60 6.72
N SER A 72 -1.68 -3.21 7.87
CA SER A 72 -2.54 -4.24 8.45
C SER A 72 -4.00 -3.80 8.61
N GLY A 73 -4.89 -4.45 7.87
CA GLY A 73 -6.32 -4.20 7.96
C GLY A 73 -6.79 -2.83 7.48
N VAL A 74 -5.98 -2.12 6.68
CA VAL A 74 -6.35 -0.82 6.15
C VAL A 74 -7.14 -1.00 4.87
N PHE A 75 -8.39 -0.51 4.85
CA PHE A 75 -9.28 -0.58 3.69
C PHE A 75 -9.66 0.82 3.23
N ILE A 76 -9.38 1.11 1.97
CA ILE A 76 -9.70 2.41 1.37
C ILE A 76 -10.63 2.16 0.18
N SER A 77 -11.75 2.88 0.13
CA SER A 77 -12.73 2.75 -0.91
C SER A 77 -12.22 3.31 -2.24
N LYS A 78 -12.74 2.78 -3.35
CA LYS A 78 -12.40 3.22 -4.71
C LYS A 78 -12.53 4.72 -4.91
N GLY A 79 -13.57 5.32 -4.35
CA GLY A 79 -13.85 6.73 -4.56
C GLY A 79 -13.31 7.64 -3.47
N ALA A 80 -12.49 7.12 -2.57
CA ALA A 80 -11.96 7.93 -1.47
C ALA A 80 -11.02 9.00 -1.99
N VAL A 81 -11.06 10.18 -1.37
CA VAL A 81 -10.16 11.29 -1.65
C VAL A 81 -9.47 11.65 -0.34
N ILE A 82 -8.16 11.51 -0.31
CA ILE A 82 -7.38 11.73 0.91
C ILE A 82 -6.31 12.78 0.63
N GLY A 83 -6.30 13.83 1.47
CA GLY A 83 -5.34 14.91 1.35
C GLY A 83 -3.96 14.56 1.88
N ARG A 84 -3.08 15.55 1.87
CA ARG A 84 -1.70 15.38 2.31
C ARG A 84 -1.60 15.18 3.81
N ASN A 85 -0.50 14.52 4.22
CA ASN A 85 -0.12 14.36 5.62
C ASN A 85 -1.17 13.65 6.46
N CYS A 86 -1.96 12.79 5.81
CA CYS A 86 -2.94 12.00 6.52
C CYS A 86 -2.28 10.80 7.19
N THR A 87 -2.63 10.57 8.45
CA THR A 87 -2.14 9.42 9.21
C THR A 87 -3.28 8.42 9.39
N VAL A 88 -3.03 7.16 9.06
CA VAL A 88 -4.03 6.11 9.15
C VAL A 88 -3.46 4.96 9.96
N PHE A 89 -4.18 4.57 10.99
CA PHE A 89 -3.77 3.46 11.86
C PHE A 89 -4.30 2.14 11.30
N GLN A 90 -3.85 1.06 11.90
CA GLN A 90 -4.28 -0.27 11.48
C GLN A 90 -5.80 -0.45 11.65
N GLN A 91 -6.37 -1.27 10.79
CA GLN A 91 -7.80 -1.65 10.82
C GLN A 91 -8.75 -0.47 10.66
N VAL A 92 -8.32 0.56 9.94
CA VAL A 92 -9.17 1.70 9.61
C VAL A 92 -9.78 1.48 8.23
N THR A 93 -11.08 1.78 8.10
CA THR A 93 -11.77 1.74 6.83
C THR A 93 -12.17 3.14 6.43
N ILE A 94 -11.77 3.57 5.24
CA ILE A 94 -12.13 4.88 4.71
C ILE A 94 -13.11 4.67 3.56
N GLY A 95 -14.34 5.11 3.78
CA GLY A 95 -15.39 5.00 2.77
C GLY A 95 -15.39 6.15 1.79
N SER A 96 -16.30 6.08 0.81
CA SER A 96 -16.56 7.17 -0.14
C SER A 96 -18.03 7.50 -0.12
N ASN A 97 -18.34 8.75 -0.42
CA ASN A 97 -19.73 9.19 -0.56
C ASN A 97 -20.24 8.96 -1.98
#